data_7e8662662c5249166844e03169ac27f7
#
_entry.id   7e8662662c5249166844e03169ac27f7
#
_cell.length_a   1.000
_cell.length_b   1.000
_cell.length_c   1.000
_cell.angle_alpha   90.00
_cell.angle_beta   90.00
_cell.angle_gamma   90.00
#
_symmetry.space_group_name_H-M   'P 1'
#
loop_
_entity.id
_entity.type
_entity.pdbx_description
1 polymer ?
#
loop_
_entity_poly.entity_id
_entity_poly.type
_entity_poly.pdbx_seq_one_letter_code
_entity_poly.pdbx_strand_id
1 'polypeptide(L)'
;MKVRPNRVGEEIKKELVLLIRNGIKDPRVDSLISITDVEVTGDLSYATVYISRYGSDKQRQDALDGMKAASKYMRSELSRRLKLRVVPELIFKLDESLQYGAKIESILHQIKQEQE
;
A
#
# COMPACT_ATOMS: atom_id res chain seq x y z
N MET A 1 11.66 -26.40 -1.97
CA MET A 1 10.58 -25.62 -2.56
C MET A 1 10.86 -24.14 -2.33
N LYS A 2 10.96 -23.36 -3.40
CA LYS A 2 11.19 -21.93 -3.26
C LYS A 2 9.97 -21.27 -2.64
N VAL A 3 10.16 -20.55 -1.54
CA VAL A 3 9.09 -19.67 -1.02
C VAL A 3 8.82 -18.64 -2.10
N ARG A 4 7.63 -18.68 -2.66
CA ARG A 4 7.28 -17.72 -3.70
C ARG A 4 7.18 -16.32 -3.10
N PRO A 5 7.82 -15.30 -3.70
CA PRO A 5 7.72 -13.93 -3.20
C PRO A 5 6.27 -13.47 -3.01
N ASN A 6 5.34 -13.96 -3.85
CA ASN A 6 3.91 -13.64 -3.77
C ASN A 6 3.28 -14.08 -2.45
N ARG A 7 3.68 -15.24 -1.93
CA ARG A 7 3.15 -15.73 -0.65
C ARG A 7 3.61 -14.85 0.50
N VAL A 8 4.88 -14.49 0.50
CA VAL A 8 5.43 -13.57 1.51
C VAL A 8 4.73 -12.21 1.39
N GLY A 9 4.54 -11.71 0.18
CA GLY A 9 3.83 -10.47 -0.08
C GLY A 9 2.41 -10.48 0.45
N GLU A 10 1.68 -11.58 0.25
CA GLU A 10 0.31 -11.73 0.77
C GLU A 10 0.28 -11.73 2.30
N GLU A 11 1.24 -12.39 2.94
CA GLU A 11 1.33 -12.39 4.40
C GLU A 11 1.69 -11.03 4.96
N ILE A 12 2.62 -10.32 4.32
CA ILE A 12 2.98 -8.95 4.69
C ILE A 12 1.76 -8.04 4.56
N LYS A 13 1.05 -8.13 3.45
CA LYS A 13 -0.15 -7.35 3.20
C LYS A 13 -1.18 -7.53 4.32
N LYS A 14 -1.44 -8.77 4.67
CA LYS A 14 -2.41 -9.15 5.70
C LYS A 14 -2.05 -8.52 7.05
N GLU A 15 -0.79 -8.62 7.46
CA GLU A 15 -0.33 -8.06 8.72
C GLU A 15 -0.33 -6.52 8.71
N LEU A 16 0.05 -5.90 7.59
CA LEU A 16 0.03 -4.44 7.47
C LEU A 16 -1.40 -3.89 7.55
N VAL A 17 -2.36 -4.58 6.93
CA VAL A 17 -3.78 -4.22 7.04
C VAL A 17 -4.23 -4.23 8.49
N LEU A 18 -3.84 -5.25 9.25
CA LEU A 18 -4.16 -5.34 10.67
C LEU A 18 -3.51 -4.21 11.48
N LEU A 19 -2.25 -3.89 11.18
CA LEU A 19 -1.55 -2.80 11.86
C LEU A 19 -2.23 -1.45 11.64
N ILE A 20 -2.65 -1.17 10.41
CA ILE A 20 -3.37 0.06 10.09
C ILE A 20 -4.71 0.10 10.80
N ARG A 21 -5.44 -1.02 10.79
CA ARG A 21 -6.76 -1.14 11.45
C ARG A 21 -6.67 -0.93 12.95
N ASN A 22 -5.61 -1.45 13.59
CA ASN A 22 -5.41 -1.32 15.04
C ASN A 22 -4.89 0.05 15.44
N GLY A 23 -4.53 0.88 14.46
CA GLY A 23 -4.07 2.24 14.69
C GLY A 23 -2.56 2.37 14.76
N ILE A 24 -2.05 3.30 13.96
CA ILE A 24 -0.65 3.71 13.96
C ILE A 24 -0.63 5.13 14.51
N LYS A 25 0.37 5.45 15.33
CA LYS A 25 0.46 6.75 16.04
C LYS A 25 0.76 7.95 15.16
N ASP A 26 0.55 7.87 13.87
CA ASP A 26 0.72 9.00 12.97
C ASP A 26 -0.67 9.39 12.44
N PRO A 27 -1.11 10.65 12.66
CA PRO A 27 -2.44 11.08 12.25
C PRO A 27 -2.65 11.05 10.74
N ARG A 28 -1.56 10.99 9.95
CA ARG A 28 -1.64 10.86 8.49
C ARG A 28 -1.99 9.44 8.06
N VAL A 29 -1.84 8.46 8.96
CA VAL A 29 -2.18 7.07 8.70
C VAL A 29 -3.53 6.78 9.35
N ASP A 30 -4.57 6.66 8.52
CA ASP A 30 -5.93 6.46 8.99
C ASP A 30 -6.59 5.25 8.31
N SER A 31 -7.81 4.96 8.70
CA SER A 31 -8.57 3.80 8.20
C SER A 31 -8.99 3.93 6.74
N LEU A 32 -8.79 5.10 6.12
CA LEU A 32 -9.09 5.31 4.71
C LEU A 32 -7.97 4.86 3.79
N ILE A 33 -6.80 4.52 4.37
CA ILE A 33 -5.69 3.95 3.60
C ILE A 33 -5.97 2.48 3.35
N SER A 34 -5.86 2.09 2.08
CA SER A 34 -5.96 0.68 1.66
C SER A 34 -4.63 0.24 1.08
N ILE A 35 -4.24 -0.98 1.40
CA ILE A 35 -3.09 -1.60 0.75
C ILE A 35 -3.62 -2.39 -0.44
N THR A 36 -3.20 -2.00 -1.65
CA THR A 36 -3.70 -2.60 -2.88
C THR A 36 -2.86 -3.78 -3.34
N ASP A 37 -1.56 -3.72 -3.08
CA ASP A 37 -0.66 -4.81 -3.46
C ASP A 37 0.64 -4.72 -2.67
N VAL A 38 1.34 -5.85 -2.56
CA VAL A 38 2.69 -5.93 -2.00
C VAL A 38 3.53 -6.80 -2.92
N GLU A 39 4.56 -6.21 -3.51
CA GLU A 39 5.49 -6.91 -4.39
C GLU A 39 6.83 -7.11 -3.69
N VAL A 40 7.23 -8.35 -3.51
CA VAL A 40 8.48 -8.71 -2.84
C VAL A 40 9.50 -9.14 -3.88
N THR A 41 10.74 -8.64 -3.76
CA THR A 41 11.82 -9.05 -4.67
C THR A 41 12.17 -10.52 -4.48
N GLY A 42 12.75 -11.14 -5.52
CA GLY A 42 13.06 -12.57 -5.50
C GLY A 42 13.99 -12.99 -4.37
N ASP A 43 14.88 -12.11 -3.93
CA ASP A 43 15.80 -12.34 -2.83
C ASP A 43 15.23 -11.93 -1.46
N LEU A 44 13.96 -11.47 -1.42
CA LEU A 44 13.26 -11.03 -0.23
C LEU A 44 13.89 -9.80 0.45
N SER A 45 14.70 -9.02 -0.27
CA SER A 45 15.35 -7.82 0.27
C SER A 45 14.41 -6.63 0.41
N TYR A 46 13.48 -6.50 -0.53
CA TYR A 46 12.58 -5.34 -0.60
C TYR A 46 11.15 -5.77 -0.82
N ALA A 47 10.24 -5.07 -0.18
CA ALA A 47 8.81 -5.22 -0.40
C ALA A 47 8.23 -3.86 -0.76
N THR A 48 7.73 -3.72 -1.99
CA THR A 48 7.04 -2.52 -2.42
C THR A 48 5.58 -2.63 -2.04
N VAL A 49 5.13 -1.72 -1.17
CA VAL A 49 3.77 -1.69 -0.66
C VAL A 49 3.01 -0.59 -1.39
N TYR A 50 2.03 -0.97 -2.19
CA TYR A 50 1.19 -0.04 -2.91
C TYR A 50 -0.01 0.31 -2.06
N ILE A 51 -0.24 1.60 -1.87
CA ILE A 51 -1.36 2.10 -1.07
C ILE A 51 -2.26 2.99 -1.91
N SER A 52 -3.53 3.03 -1.54
CA SER A 52 -4.47 4.01 -2.07
C SER A 52 -5.12 4.75 -0.91
N ARG A 53 -5.50 5.99 -1.16
CA ARG A 53 -6.18 6.83 -0.18
C ARG A 53 -7.15 7.72 -0.93
N TYR A 54 -8.43 7.61 -0.60
CA TYR A 54 -9.44 8.49 -1.17
C TYR A 54 -9.22 9.91 -0.67
N GLY A 55 -9.32 10.88 -1.56
CA GLY A 55 -9.19 12.27 -1.18
C GLY A 55 -8.37 13.09 -2.15
N SER A 56 -7.95 14.28 -1.71
CA SER A 56 -7.16 15.21 -2.49
C SER A 56 -5.72 14.70 -2.69
N ASP A 57 -5.01 15.33 -3.61
CA ASP A 57 -3.58 15.03 -3.82
C ASP A 57 -2.78 15.20 -2.53
N LYS A 58 -3.10 16.24 -1.76
CA LYS A 58 -2.44 16.49 -0.48
C LYS A 58 -2.72 15.36 0.51
N GLN A 59 -3.96 14.91 0.62
CA GLN A 59 -4.33 13.84 1.52
C GLN A 59 -3.63 12.53 1.14
N ARG A 60 -3.51 12.26 -0.14
CA ARG A 60 -2.79 11.07 -0.62
C ARG A 60 -1.30 11.14 -0.32
N GLN A 61 -0.70 12.31 -0.55
CA GLN A 61 0.72 12.50 -0.25
C GLN A 61 0.98 12.40 1.25
N ASP A 62 0.11 12.99 2.07
CA ASP A 62 0.21 12.90 3.53
C ASP A 62 0.14 11.43 3.99
N ALA A 63 -0.77 10.65 3.40
CA ALA A 63 -0.87 9.23 3.71
C ALA A 63 0.42 8.49 3.38
N LEU A 64 1.00 8.76 2.21
CA LEU A 64 2.26 8.15 1.81
C LEU A 64 3.39 8.53 2.77
N ASP A 65 3.48 9.81 3.11
CA ASP A 65 4.50 10.30 4.03
C ASP A 65 4.35 9.68 5.41
N GLY A 66 3.11 9.53 5.87
CA GLY A 66 2.81 8.87 7.14
C GLY A 66 3.22 7.41 7.16
N MET A 67 2.95 6.69 6.08
CA MET A 67 3.36 5.29 5.96
C MET A 67 4.89 5.16 5.94
N LYS A 68 5.57 6.05 5.22
CA LYS A 68 7.04 6.07 5.20
C LYS A 68 7.61 6.34 6.59
N ALA A 69 7.02 7.30 7.31
CA ALA A 69 7.46 7.62 8.67
C ALA A 69 7.26 6.46 9.64
N ALA A 70 6.21 5.66 9.43
CA ALA A 70 5.89 4.51 10.27
C ALA A 70 6.62 3.22 9.83
N SER A 71 7.46 3.28 8.81
CA SER A 71 8.12 2.12 8.21
C SER A 71 8.90 1.27 9.22
N LYS A 72 9.69 1.91 10.08
CA LYS A 72 10.46 1.21 11.11
C LYS A 72 9.56 0.45 12.09
N TYR A 73 8.51 1.11 12.54
CA TYR A 73 7.54 0.50 13.45
C TYR A 73 6.87 -0.71 12.79
N MET A 74 6.40 -0.55 11.56
CA MET A 74 5.73 -1.63 10.84
C MET A 74 6.67 -2.79 10.59
N ARG A 75 7.92 -2.52 10.22
CA ARG A 75 8.92 -3.56 9.99
C ARG A 75 9.22 -4.34 11.27
N SER A 76 9.32 -3.64 12.39
CA SER A 76 9.52 -4.25 13.69
C SER A 76 8.35 -5.16 14.06
N GLU A 77 7.12 -4.71 13.84
CA GLU A 77 5.93 -5.52 14.10
C GLU A 77 5.85 -6.74 13.18
N LEU A 78 6.22 -6.59 11.90
CA LEU A 78 6.28 -7.72 10.97
C LEU A 78 7.30 -8.77 11.45
N SER A 79 8.44 -8.32 11.95
CA SER A 79 9.46 -9.21 12.50
C SER A 79 8.93 -10.07 13.65
N ARG A 80 8.06 -9.49 14.48
CA ARG A 80 7.46 -10.23 15.60
C ARG A 80 6.33 -11.16 15.17
N ARG A 81 5.57 -10.78 14.16
CA ARG A 81 4.35 -11.49 13.75
C ARG A 81 4.59 -12.55 12.70
N LEU A 82 5.57 -12.32 11.82
CA LEU A 82 5.91 -13.25 10.76
C LEU A 82 7.18 -13.99 11.14
N LYS A 83 7.15 -15.31 10.98
CA LYS A 83 8.34 -16.14 11.24
C LYS A 83 9.27 -16.09 10.02
N LEU A 84 9.66 -14.88 9.63
CA LEU A 84 10.60 -14.67 8.54
C LEU A 84 12.00 -14.52 9.13
N ARG A 85 12.96 -15.12 8.44
CA ARG A 85 14.37 -15.03 8.85
C ARG A 85 14.88 -13.60 8.71
N VAL A 86 14.44 -12.92 7.66
CA VAL A 86 14.74 -11.51 7.41
C VAL A 86 13.48 -10.85 6.91
N VAL A 87 13.11 -9.71 7.49
CA VAL A 87 11.97 -8.92 7.03
C VAL A 87 12.46 -8.00 5.92
N PRO A 88 11.80 -8.00 4.74
CA PRO A 88 12.18 -7.08 3.67
C PRO A 88 12.07 -5.62 4.10
N GLU A 89 12.89 -4.78 3.51
CA GLU A 89 12.74 -3.33 3.66
C GLU A 89 11.47 -2.89 2.94
N LEU A 90 10.65 -2.09 3.63
CA LEU A 90 9.37 -1.63 3.08
C LEU A 90 9.56 -0.36 2.27
N ILE A 91 9.06 -0.37 1.04
CA ILE A 91 9.04 0.78 0.15
C ILE A 91 7.58 1.10 -0.15
N PHE A 92 7.12 2.29 0.19
CA PHE A 92 5.73 2.67 0.00
C PHE A 92 5.58 3.50 -1.26
N LYS A 93 4.56 3.17 -2.05
CA LYS A 93 4.20 3.89 -3.27
C LYS A 93 2.69 4.05 -3.35
N LEU A 94 2.25 5.16 -3.93
CA LEU A 94 0.84 5.33 -4.24
C LEU A 94 0.46 4.46 -5.43
N ASP A 95 -0.64 3.74 -5.28
CA ASP A 95 -1.22 3.00 -6.39
C ASP A 95 -2.16 3.93 -7.14
N GLU A 96 -1.73 4.39 -8.30
CA GLU A 96 -2.47 5.33 -9.11
C GLU A 96 -3.42 4.66 -10.10
N SER A 97 -3.44 3.33 -10.13
CA SER A 97 -4.25 2.59 -11.11
C SER A 97 -5.74 2.90 -10.99
N LEU A 98 -6.28 3.00 -9.77
CA LEU A 98 -7.68 3.34 -9.55
C LEU A 98 -8.01 4.76 -10.02
N GLN A 99 -7.10 5.69 -9.83
CA GLN A 99 -7.29 7.07 -10.27
C GLN A 99 -7.17 7.22 -11.76
N TYR A 100 -6.24 6.49 -12.35
CA TYR A 100 -6.12 6.45 -13.81
C TYR A 100 -7.40 5.91 -14.43
N GLY A 101 -7.96 4.83 -13.89
CA GLY A 101 -9.23 4.27 -14.33
C GLY A 101 -10.38 5.25 -14.19
N ALA A 102 -10.49 5.93 -13.05
CA ALA A 102 -11.53 6.93 -12.81
C ALA A 102 -11.40 8.11 -13.79
N LYS A 103 -10.18 8.53 -14.07
CA LYS A 103 -9.92 9.61 -15.03
C LYS A 103 -10.34 9.22 -16.45
N ILE A 104 -10.03 8.00 -16.86
CA ILE A 104 -10.43 7.49 -18.17
C ILE A 104 -11.95 7.38 -18.26
N GLU A 105 -12.60 6.86 -17.24
CA GLU A 105 -14.07 6.79 -17.20
C GLU A 105 -14.70 8.16 -17.30
N SER A 106 -14.16 9.15 -16.61
CA SER A 106 -14.61 10.52 -16.65
C SER A 106 -14.49 11.10 -18.08
N ILE A 107 -13.37 10.85 -18.75
CA ILE A 107 -13.15 11.31 -20.12
C ILE A 107 -14.14 10.62 -21.08
N LEU A 108 -14.33 9.33 -20.96
CA LEU A 108 -15.28 8.57 -21.79
C LEU A 108 -16.71 9.06 -21.57
N HIS A 109 -17.08 9.37 -20.35
CA HIS A 109 -18.40 9.91 -20.04
C HIS A 109 -18.62 11.27 -20.68
N GLN A 110 -17.61 12.15 -20.63
CA GLN A 110 -17.65 13.44 -21.30
C GLN A 110 -17.85 13.29 -22.83
N ILE A 111 -17.08 12.40 -23.44
CA ILE A 111 -17.19 12.16 -24.89
C ILE A 111 -18.59 11.69 -25.24
N LYS A 112 -19.16 10.78 -24.44
CA LYS A 112 -20.50 10.28 -24.66
C LYS A 112 -21.55 11.39 -24.56
N GLN A 113 -21.43 12.29 -23.62
CA GLN A 113 -22.33 13.43 -23.46
C GLN A 113 -22.23 14.41 -24.65
N GLU A 114 -21.03 14.63 -25.17
CA GLU A 114 -20.82 15.52 -26.32
C GLU A 114 -21.40 14.94 -27.61
N GLN A 115 -21.57 13.63 -27.70
CA GLN A 115 -22.14 12.98 -28.87
C GLN A 115 -23.66 12.87 -28.82
N GLU A 116 -24.27 13.17 -27.71
CA GLU A 116 -25.72 13.28 -27.59
C GLU A 116 -26.20 14.70 -27.91
#